data_d40c9fd541090d32b228b94ee8ab7f8d
#
_entry.id   d40c9fd541090d32b228b94ee8ab7f8d
#
_cell.length_a   1.000
_cell.length_b   1.000
_cell.length_c   1.000
_cell.angle_alpha   90.00
_cell.angle_beta   90.00
_cell.angle_gamma   90.00
#
_symmetry.space_group_name_H-M   'P 1'
#
loop_
_entity.id
_entity.type
_entity.pdbx_description
1 polymer ?
#
loop_
_entity_poly.entity_id
_entity_poly.type
_entity_poly.pdbx_seq_one_letter_code
_entity_poly.pdbx_strand_id
1 'polypeptide(L)'
;MTNAISVTGLHKSFGRTHALDGLDLAVATGEVHGFLGPNGSGKSTTIRVLLGLLRADSGTARLLGRDPWRDAVELHRRVAYVPGDVTLWRNLSGGEVIDLYGRLRGGLDKARRAELVERFELDPTKKGRTYSKGNRQKVALVAAFASDVDVLILDEPTSGLDPLMEGVFQRCVREERDRGRTVLLSSHILSEVESLCDRVSIIRRGRTVESGSLAELRHLTRTGVEAELAAPPNGLAELPGVHDVRVDGTRVRLQVDTDRLDAVLRALTEAGVRSLTSAPPTLEELFLRHYEDEAVAR
;
A
#
# COMPACT_ATOMS: atom_id res chain seq x y z
N MET A 1 9.15 -6.96 18.79
CA MET A 1 7.75 -6.96 18.27
C MET A 1 7.52 -8.27 17.54
N THR A 2 6.37 -8.90 17.70
CA THR A 2 6.04 -10.13 16.97
C THR A 2 5.46 -9.78 15.59
N ASN A 3 5.86 -10.51 14.55
CA ASN A 3 5.31 -10.30 13.22
C ASN A 3 3.99 -11.07 13.04
N ALA A 4 2.95 -10.40 12.57
CA ALA A 4 1.71 -11.04 12.12
C ALA A 4 1.90 -11.76 10.79
N ILE A 5 2.75 -11.20 9.90
CA ILE A 5 3.14 -11.81 8.63
C ILE A 5 4.67 -11.84 8.57
N SER A 6 5.23 -12.99 8.20
CA SER A 6 6.66 -13.16 7.96
C SER A 6 6.86 -14.05 6.74
N VAL A 7 7.58 -13.53 5.77
CA VAL A 7 7.94 -14.22 4.53
C VAL A 7 9.44 -14.09 4.36
N THR A 8 10.13 -15.20 4.08
CA THR A 8 11.58 -15.21 3.89
C THR A 8 11.94 -16.04 2.67
N GLY A 9 12.66 -15.41 1.75
CA GLY A 9 13.21 -16.04 0.55
C GLY A 9 12.14 -16.75 -0.27
N LEU A 10 10.93 -16.18 -0.45
CA LEU A 10 9.82 -16.85 -1.08
C LEU A 10 9.99 -16.92 -2.60
N HIS A 11 9.91 -18.11 -3.15
CA HIS A 11 9.96 -18.36 -4.60
C HIS A 11 8.67 -18.97 -5.12
N LYS A 12 8.24 -18.51 -6.29
CA LYS A 12 7.12 -19.08 -7.04
C LYS A 12 7.27 -18.86 -8.52
N SER A 13 7.20 -19.96 -9.29
CA SER A 13 7.26 -19.94 -10.74
C SER A 13 6.00 -20.51 -11.37
N PHE A 14 5.64 -19.99 -12.53
CA PHE A 14 4.60 -20.51 -13.43
C PHE A 14 5.23 -20.75 -14.79
N GLY A 15 5.56 -22.01 -15.07
CA GLY A 15 6.35 -22.37 -16.24
C GLY A 15 7.71 -21.67 -16.22
N ARG A 16 7.97 -20.80 -17.19
CA ARG A 16 9.22 -20.03 -17.29
C ARG A 16 9.19 -18.69 -16.57
N THR A 17 8.06 -18.28 -16.04
CA THR A 17 7.90 -16.98 -15.38
C THR A 17 8.11 -17.12 -13.88
N HIS A 18 9.12 -16.44 -13.34
CA HIS A 18 9.35 -16.31 -11.90
C HIS A 18 8.46 -15.19 -11.37
N ALA A 19 7.33 -15.55 -10.74
CA ALA A 19 6.41 -14.58 -10.16
C ALA A 19 6.91 -14.07 -8.81
N LEU A 20 7.61 -14.91 -8.04
CA LEU A 20 8.35 -14.55 -6.82
C LEU A 20 9.76 -15.13 -6.93
N ASP A 21 10.76 -14.33 -6.57
CA ASP A 21 12.16 -14.65 -6.74
C ASP A 21 13.00 -14.23 -5.53
N GLY A 22 12.76 -14.90 -4.40
CA GLY A 22 13.43 -14.58 -3.13
C GLY A 22 12.78 -13.41 -2.41
N LEU A 23 11.44 -13.32 -2.39
CA LEU A 23 10.70 -12.24 -1.74
C LEU A 23 10.76 -12.37 -0.22
N ASP A 24 11.07 -11.25 0.44
CA ASP A 24 10.99 -11.09 1.89
C ASP A 24 9.89 -10.09 2.24
N LEU A 25 9.12 -10.36 3.31
CA LEU A 25 8.09 -9.46 3.83
C LEU A 25 7.93 -9.67 5.33
N ALA A 26 7.98 -8.60 6.10
CA ALA A 26 7.70 -8.62 7.52
C ALA A 26 6.66 -7.55 7.85
N VAL A 27 5.55 -7.96 8.47
CA VAL A 27 4.48 -7.07 8.93
C VAL A 27 4.31 -7.27 10.43
N ALA A 28 4.51 -6.22 11.21
CA ALA A 28 4.36 -6.28 12.65
C ALA A 28 2.87 -6.38 13.05
N THR A 29 2.62 -6.96 14.22
CA THR A 29 1.25 -7.01 14.75
C THR A 29 0.77 -5.61 15.07
N GLY A 30 -0.43 -5.26 14.60
CA GLY A 30 -1.10 -3.99 14.88
C GLY A 30 -0.70 -2.84 13.94
N GLU A 31 0.13 -3.07 12.92
CA GLU A 31 0.48 -2.03 11.96
C GLU A 31 -0.38 -2.09 10.68
N VAL A 32 -0.49 -0.96 10.01
CA VAL A 32 -0.94 -0.87 8.62
C VAL A 32 0.29 -0.89 7.72
N HIS A 33 0.47 -1.97 6.98
CA HIS A 33 1.61 -2.18 6.11
C HIS A 33 1.23 -2.07 4.64
N GLY A 34 1.85 -1.13 3.92
CA GLY A 34 1.70 -0.94 2.49
C GLY A 34 2.56 -1.94 1.70
N PHE A 35 1.96 -2.66 0.78
CA PHE A 35 2.65 -3.59 -0.11
C PHE A 35 2.56 -3.08 -1.54
N LEU A 36 3.58 -2.31 -1.95
CA LEU A 36 3.60 -1.51 -3.16
C LEU A 36 4.33 -2.20 -4.31
N GLY A 37 3.85 -1.99 -5.51
CA GLY A 37 4.53 -2.44 -6.72
C GLY A 37 3.62 -2.37 -7.94
N PRO A 38 4.21 -2.38 -9.16
CA PRO A 38 3.44 -2.35 -10.39
C PRO A 38 2.65 -3.64 -10.59
N ASN A 39 1.78 -3.63 -11.59
CA ASN A 39 1.10 -4.86 -12.02
C ASN A 39 2.13 -5.89 -12.49
N GLY A 40 1.95 -7.14 -12.06
CA GLY A 40 2.88 -8.24 -12.35
C GLY A 40 4.12 -8.29 -11.44
N SER A 41 4.27 -7.41 -10.43
CA SER A 41 5.42 -7.43 -9.52
C SER A 41 5.45 -8.64 -8.57
N GLY A 42 4.32 -9.34 -8.38
CA GLY A 42 4.20 -10.49 -7.48
C GLY A 42 3.23 -10.29 -6.30
N LYS A 43 2.61 -9.10 -6.12
CA LYS A 43 1.72 -8.78 -4.99
C LYS A 43 0.62 -9.83 -4.78
N SER A 44 -0.24 -10.02 -5.78
CA SER A 44 -1.35 -10.98 -5.68
C SER A 44 -0.87 -12.43 -5.56
N THR A 45 0.31 -12.77 -6.10
CA THR A 45 0.92 -14.09 -5.91
C THR A 45 1.32 -14.30 -4.45
N THR A 46 1.97 -13.32 -3.83
CA THR A 46 2.31 -13.33 -2.40
C THR A 46 1.08 -13.45 -1.53
N ILE A 47 0.04 -12.63 -1.80
CA ILE A 47 -1.23 -12.69 -1.07
C ILE A 47 -1.87 -14.09 -1.18
N ARG A 48 -1.89 -14.70 -2.36
CA ARG A 48 -2.42 -16.07 -2.53
C ARG A 48 -1.63 -17.12 -1.77
N VAL A 49 -0.31 -16.95 -1.62
CA VAL A 49 0.50 -17.84 -0.76
C VAL A 49 0.14 -17.62 0.71
N LEU A 50 0.00 -16.36 1.17
CA LEU A 50 -0.40 -16.03 2.54
C LEU A 50 -1.81 -16.52 2.89
N LEU A 51 -2.69 -16.61 1.90
CA LEU A 51 -4.04 -17.16 2.07
C LEU A 51 -4.08 -18.70 1.97
N GLY A 52 -2.95 -19.38 1.73
CA GLY A 52 -2.93 -20.82 1.52
C GLY A 52 -3.67 -21.28 0.24
N LEU A 53 -3.90 -20.36 -0.71
CA LEU A 53 -4.52 -20.66 -2.01
C LEU A 53 -3.49 -21.09 -3.05
N LEU A 54 -2.21 -20.83 -2.79
CA LEU A 54 -1.10 -21.15 -3.66
C LEU A 54 0.08 -21.65 -2.83
N ARG A 55 0.66 -22.77 -3.21
CA ARG A 55 1.87 -23.29 -2.56
C ARG A 55 3.11 -22.65 -3.18
N ALA A 56 4.00 -22.14 -2.33
CA ALA A 56 5.32 -21.69 -2.76
C ALA A 56 6.19 -22.85 -3.24
N ASP A 57 7.14 -22.58 -4.12
CA ASP A 57 8.10 -23.56 -4.60
C ASP A 57 9.24 -23.75 -3.59
N SER A 58 9.68 -22.65 -2.96
CA SER A 58 10.66 -22.65 -1.85
C SER A 58 10.54 -21.39 -1.01
N GLY A 59 11.32 -21.30 0.07
CA GLY A 59 11.22 -20.25 1.07
C GLY A 59 10.20 -20.56 2.16
N THR A 60 9.92 -19.58 3.02
CA THR A 60 8.97 -19.74 4.12
C THR A 60 7.97 -18.60 4.16
N ALA A 61 6.72 -18.92 4.48
CA ALA A 61 5.68 -17.93 4.80
C ALA A 61 5.01 -18.32 6.12
N ARG A 62 4.79 -17.31 6.99
CA ARG A 62 4.07 -17.45 8.24
C ARG A 62 3.02 -16.35 8.35
N LEU A 63 1.83 -16.74 8.76
CA LEU A 63 0.72 -15.85 9.06
C LEU A 63 0.24 -16.15 10.48
N LEU A 64 0.31 -15.16 11.38
CA LEU A 64 0.05 -15.34 12.80
C LEU A 64 0.88 -16.49 13.43
N GLY A 65 2.14 -16.63 12.97
CA GLY A 65 3.08 -17.68 13.39
C GLY A 65 2.82 -19.07 12.79
N ARG A 66 1.76 -19.27 12.01
CA ARG A 66 1.35 -20.55 11.42
C ARG A 66 1.71 -20.65 9.94
N ASP A 67 1.73 -21.87 9.43
CA ASP A 67 1.97 -22.14 8.00
C ASP A 67 0.67 -21.94 7.20
N PRO A 68 0.61 -20.98 6.25
CA PRO A 68 -0.62 -20.69 5.52
C PRO A 68 -1.18 -21.86 4.72
N TRP A 69 -0.31 -22.76 4.23
CA TRP A 69 -0.74 -23.90 3.46
C TRP A 69 -1.30 -25.04 4.34
N ARG A 70 -0.66 -25.29 5.47
CA ARG A 70 -1.03 -26.38 6.37
C ARG A 70 -2.21 -26.02 7.29
N ASP A 71 -2.22 -24.78 7.77
CA ASP A 71 -3.14 -24.31 8.78
C ASP A 71 -4.23 -23.38 8.19
N ALA A 72 -4.51 -23.45 6.87
CA ALA A 72 -5.39 -22.55 6.14
C ALA A 72 -6.76 -22.39 6.79
N VAL A 73 -7.41 -23.49 7.24
CA VAL A 73 -8.75 -23.46 7.83
C VAL A 73 -8.79 -22.64 9.12
N GLU A 74 -7.79 -22.81 9.99
CA GLU A 74 -7.65 -22.05 11.23
C GLU A 74 -7.37 -20.57 10.95
N LEU A 75 -6.48 -20.30 10.00
CA LEU A 75 -6.10 -18.96 9.63
C LEU A 75 -7.24 -18.17 8.98
N HIS A 76 -8.08 -18.81 8.16
CA HIS A 76 -9.21 -18.15 7.52
C HIS A 76 -10.30 -17.69 8.50
N ARG A 77 -10.33 -18.21 9.73
CA ARG A 77 -11.19 -17.68 10.80
C ARG A 77 -10.67 -16.38 11.40
N ARG A 78 -9.35 -16.14 11.30
CA ARG A 78 -8.64 -15.01 11.90
C ARG A 78 -8.19 -13.96 10.88
N VAL A 79 -8.51 -14.20 9.61
CA VAL A 79 -8.08 -13.33 8.47
C VAL A 79 -9.30 -12.95 7.65
N ALA A 80 -9.44 -11.68 7.33
CA ALA A 80 -10.36 -11.23 6.30
C ALA A 80 -9.58 -10.78 5.06
N TYR A 81 -10.07 -11.22 3.90
CA TYR A 81 -9.47 -10.88 2.60
C TYR A 81 -10.47 -10.13 1.74
N VAL A 82 -10.01 -9.03 1.15
CA VAL A 82 -10.72 -8.26 0.14
C VAL A 82 -9.90 -8.30 -1.14
N PRO A 83 -10.38 -8.98 -2.21
CA PRO A 83 -9.69 -9.03 -3.49
C PRO A 83 -9.87 -7.73 -4.29
N GLY A 84 -8.92 -7.43 -5.21
CA GLY A 84 -9.00 -6.26 -6.09
C GLY A 84 -10.10 -6.36 -7.16
N ASP A 85 -10.54 -7.57 -7.49
CA ASP A 85 -11.71 -7.82 -8.33
C ASP A 85 -12.70 -8.74 -7.60
N VAL A 86 -13.72 -8.11 -7.03
CA VAL A 86 -14.73 -8.79 -6.22
C VAL A 86 -15.78 -9.43 -7.11
N THR A 87 -15.90 -10.75 -7.03
CA THR A 87 -16.97 -11.52 -7.62
C THR A 87 -17.94 -12.00 -6.55
N LEU A 88 -19.21 -11.67 -6.68
CA LEU A 88 -20.27 -12.08 -5.75
C LEU A 88 -21.12 -13.20 -6.36
N TRP A 89 -21.72 -14.02 -5.50
CA TRP A 89 -22.74 -14.99 -5.92
C TRP A 89 -23.93 -14.23 -6.53
N ARG A 90 -24.24 -14.55 -7.78
CA ARG A 90 -25.22 -13.81 -8.59
C ARG A 90 -26.60 -13.71 -7.97
N ASN A 91 -27.02 -14.75 -7.25
CA ASN A 91 -28.37 -14.90 -6.69
C ASN A 91 -28.46 -14.50 -5.20
N LEU A 92 -27.33 -14.29 -4.52
CA LEU A 92 -27.33 -13.78 -3.17
C LEU A 92 -27.42 -12.25 -3.18
N SER A 93 -28.07 -11.68 -2.18
CA SER A 93 -28.02 -10.24 -1.93
C SER A 93 -26.68 -9.87 -1.27
N GLY A 94 -26.32 -8.57 -1.31
CA GLY A 94 -25.12 -8.09 -0.62
C GLY A 94 -25.15 -8.40 0.86
N GLY A 95 -26.30 -8.24 1.52
CA GLY A 95 -26.49 -8.59 2.92
C GLY A 95 -26.30 -10.09 3.18
N GLU A 96 -26.87 -10.96 2.34
CA GLU A 96 -26.69 -12.41 2.44
C GLU A 96 -25.21 -12.82 2.26
N VAL A 97 -24.47 -12.15 1.39
CA VAL A 97 -23.03 -12.39 1.20
C VAL A 97 -22.23 -11.96 2.43
N ILE A 98 -22.50 -10.76 2.98
CA ILE A 98 -21.86 -10.28 4.20
C ILE A 98 -22.10 -11.27 5.36
N ASP A 99 -23.35 -11.70 5.55
CA ASP A 99 -23.72 -12.63 6.61
C ASP A 99 -23.11 -14.02 6.39
N LEU A 100 -22.95 -14.47 5.15
CA LEU A 100 -22.27 -15.72 4.82
C LEU A 100 -20.79 -15.68 5.21
N TYR A 101 -20.07 -14.62 4.85
CA TYR A 101 -18.67 -14.44 5.25
C TYR A 101 -18.53 -14.36 6.77
N GLY A 102 -19.45 -13.68 7.46
CA GLY A 102 -19.47 -13.65 8.91
C GLY A 102 -19.58 -15.04 9.53
N ARG A 103 -20.53 -15.85 9.04
CA ARG A 103 -20.72 -17.23 9.54
C ARG A 103 -19.49 -18.11 9.31
N LEU A 104 -18.83 -17.98 8.18
CA LEU A 104 -17.60 -18.74 7.85
C LEU A 104 -16.42 -18.38 8.78
N ARG A 105 -16.42 -17.17 9.36
CA ARG A 105 -15.37 -16.69 10.27
C ARG A 105 -15.74 -16.81 11.76
N GLY A 106 -16.90 -17.36 12.08
CA GLY A 106 -17.35 -17.52 13.46
C GLY A 106 -18.34 -16.48 13.95
N GLY A 107 -18.75 -15.56 13.10
CA GLY A 107 -19.73 -14.50 13.38
C GLY A 107 -19.30 -13.14 12.87
N LEU A 108 -20.19 -12.16 12.98
CA LEU A 108 -19.89 -10.75 12.82
C LEU A 108 -20.61 -9.89 13.87
N ASP A 109 -20.02 -8.74 14.12
CA ASP A 109 -20.67 -7.70 14.91
C ASP A 109 -21.84 -7.10 14.12
N LYS A 110 -23.07 -7.35 14.58
CA LYS A 110 -24.29 -6.87 13.91
C LYS A 110 -24.43 -5.36 13.94
N ALA A 111 -24.01 -4.72 15.03
CA ALA A 111 -24.06 -3.27 15.16
C ALA A 111 -23.05 -2.62 14.20
N ARG A 112 -21.82 -3.14 14.18
CA ARG A 112 -20.78 -2.70 13.25
C ARG A 112 -21.16 -2.95 11.80
N ARG A 113 -21.78 -4.09 11.48
CA ARG A 113 -22.31 -4.38 10.14
C ARG A 113 -23.31 -3.33 9.69
N ALA A 114 -24.29 -2.99 10.56
CA ALA A 114 -25.33 -2.00 10.22
C ALA A 114 -24.70 -0.61 9.99
N GLU A 115 -23.82 -0.17 10.88
CA GLU A 115 -23.07 1.07 10.76
C GLU A 115 -22.27 1.14 9.44
N LEU A 116 -21.54 0.08 9.10
CA LEU A 116 -20.74 0.03 7.87
C LEU A 116 -21.60 0.04 6.60
N VAL A 117 -22.75 -0.66 6.60
CA VAL A 117 -23.71 -0.62 5.50
C VAL A 117 -24.18 0.81 5.24
N GLU A 118 -24.48 1.58 6.28
CA GLU A 118 -24.85 2.98 6.19
C GLU A 118 -23.68 3.84 5.71
N ARG A 119 -22.51 3.73 6.32
CA ARG A 119 -21.30 4.52 5.98
C ARG A 119 -20.84 4.34 4.54
N PHE A 120 -20.95 3.12 4.00
CA PHE A 120 -20.61 2.82 2.60
C PHE A 120 -21.78 3.07 1.64
N GLU A 121 -22.92 3.58 2.12
CA GLU A 121 -24.13 3.81 1.31
C GLU A 121 -24.50 2.57 0.49
N LEU A 122 -24.44 1.39 1.13
CA LEU A 122 -24.68 0.11 0.48
C LEU A 122 -26.15 -0.30 0.65
N ASP A 123 -26.85 -0.58 -0.47
CA ASP A 123 -28.13 -1.25 -0.41
C ASP A 123 -27.96 -2.77 -0.30
N PRO A 124 -28.06 -3.36 0.89
CA PRO A 124 -27.74 -4.77 1.12
C PRO A 124 -28.79 -5.73 0.54
N THR A 125 -29.91 -5.22 0.03
CA THR A 125 -31.02 -6.04 -0.50
C THR A 125 -30.84 -6.41 -1.96
N LYS A 126 -30.03 -5.65 -2.72
CA LYS A 126 -29.77 -5.92 -4.13
C LYS A 126 -29.03 -7.24 -4.32
N LYS A 127 -29.33 -7.93 -5.42
CA LYS A 127 -28.66 -9.19 -5.78
C LYS A 127 -27.28 -8.93 -6.41
N GLY A 128 -26.32 -9.83 -6.19
CA GLY A 128 -24.93 -9.72 -6.63
C GLY A 128 -24.78 -9.39 -8.12
N ARG A 129 -25.68 -9.92 -8.97
CA ARG A 129 -25.69 -9.65 -10.43
C ARG A 129 -26.01 -8.20 -10.82
N THR A 130 -26.62 -7.41 -9.93
CA THR A 130 -27.06 -6.04 -10.19
C THR A 130 -26.09 -4.98 -9.66
N TYR A 131 -25.08 -5.39 -8.90
CA TYR A 131 -24.09 -4.46 -8.37
C TYR A 131 -23.09 -4.02 -9.44
N SER A 132 -22.77 -2.73 -9.45
CA SER A 132 -21.56 -2.20 -10.13
C SER A 132 -20.29 -2.75 -9.51
N LYS A 133 -19.13 -2.55 -10.17
CA LYS A 133 -17.83 -2.93 -9.61
C LYS A 133 -17.62 -2.32 -8.21
N GLY A 134 -17.84 -1.01 -8.06
CA GLY A 134 -17.68 -0.32 -6.78
C GLY A 134 -18.62 -0.85 -5.69
N ASN A 135 -19.87 -1.16 -6.01
CA ASN A 135 -20.79 -1.72 -5.02
C ASN A 135 -20.41 -3.16 -4.61
N ARG A 136 -19.87 -3.98 -5.52
CA ARG A 136 -19.32 -5.29 -5.14
C ARG A 136 -18.14 -5.12 -4.19
N GLN A 137 -17.27 -4.13 -4.44
CA GLN A 137 -16.16 -3.78 -3.57
C GLN A 137 -16.65 -3.38 -2.17
N LYS A 138 -17.66 -2.50 -2.09
CA LYS A 138 -18.31 -2.11 -0.82
C LYS A 138 -18.82 -3.32 -0.03
N VAL A 139 -19.46 -4.31 -0.69
CA VAL A 139 -19.91 -5.55 -0.02
C VAL A 139 -18.74 -6.29 0.63
N ALA A 140 -17.62 -6.45 -0.09
CA ALA A 140 -16.44 -7.15 0.43
C ALA A 140 -15.79 -6.38 1.59
N LEU A 141 -15.70 -5.04 1.49
CA LEU A 141 -15.18 -4.18 2.56
C LEU A 141 -16.05 -4.25 3.82
N VAL A 142 -17.37 -4.14 3.69
CA VAL A 142 -18.30 -4.27 4.83
C VAL A 142 -18.15 -5.65 5.50
N ALA A 143 -18.07 -6.72 4.70
CA ALA A 143 -17.89 -8.07 5.23
C ALA A 143 -16.54 -8.24 5.96
N ALA A 144 -15.48 -7.57 5.50
CA ALA A 144 -14.17 -7.63 6.13
C ALA A 144 -14.12 -6.82 7.45
N PHE A 145 -14.56 -5.56 7.42
CA PHE A 145 -14.52 -4.67 8.58
C PHE A 145 -15.54 -5.01 9.69
N ALA A 146 -16.62 -5.71 9.33
CA ALA A 146 -17.59 -6.21 10.32
C ALA A 146 -17.16 -7.53 10.99
N SER A 147 -16.13 -8.21 10.45
CA SER A 147 -15.62 -9.47 10.99
C SER A 147 -14.69 -9.22 12.17
N ASP A 148 -14.72 -10.11 13.16
CA ASP A 148 -13.74 -10.11 14.25
C ASP A 148 -12.54 -10.96 13.88
N VAL A 149 -11.51 -10.31 13.32
CA VAL A 149 -10.29 -10.96 12.80
C VAL A 149 -9.04 -10.23 13.28
N ASP A 150 -7.91 -10.94 13.30
CA ASP A 150 -6.62 -10.36 13.70
C ASP A 150 -5.93 -9.63 12.54
N VAL A 151 -6.15 -10.11 11.31
CA VAL A 151 -5.46 -9.60 10.12
C VAL A 151 -6.46 -9.30 9.00
N LEU A 152 -6.31 -8.14 8.40
CA LEU A 152 -7.00 -7.73 7.18
C LEU A 152 -5.98 -7.73 6.03
N ILE A 153 -6.25 -8.50 4.97
CA ILE A 153 -5.47 -8.48 3.72
C ILE A 153 -6.35 -7.82 2.65
N LEU A 154 -5.94 -6.65 2.19
CA LEU A 154 -6.70 -5.80 1.29
C LEU A 154 -5.91 -5.65 -0.03
N ASP A 155 -6.38 -6.30 -1.08
CA ASP A 155 -5.71 -6.29 -2.40
C ASP A 155 -6.39 -5.25 -3.30
N GLU A 156 -5.76 -4.11 -3.52
CA GLU A 156 -6.28 -2.95 -4.28
C GLU A 156 -7.72 -2.55 -3.87
N PRO A 157 -7.99 -2.31 -2.57
CA PRO A 157 -9.33 -2.25 -2.01
C PRO A 157 -10.16 -1.05 -2.46
N THR A 158 -9.53 0.00 -2.98
CA THR A 158 -10.19 1.24 -3.46
C THR A 158 -10.60 1.15 -4.92
N SER A 159 -10.24 0.06 -5.63
CA SER A 159 -10.53 -0.11 -7.04
C SER A 159 -12.03 -0.02 -7.34
N GLY A 160 -12.44 1.05 -8.03
CA GLY A 160 -13.82 1.32 -8.42
C GLY A 160 -14.67 2.01 -7.35
N LEU A 161 -14.07 2.46 -6.26
CA LEU A 161 -14.70 3.41 -5.34
C LEU A 161 -14.61 4.84 -5.89
N ASP A 162 -15.57 5.66 -5.52
CA ASP A 162 -15.48 7.10 -5.72
C ASP A 162 -14.70 7.77 -4.59
N PRO A 163 -14.21 9.02 -4.73
CA PRO A 163 -13.38 9.69 -3.72
C PRO A 163 -14.03 9.82 -2.34
N LEU A 164 -15.35 9.92 -2.24
CA LEU A 164 -16.04 9.97 -0.96
C LEU A 164 -15.95 8.63 -0.23
N MET A 165 -16.13 7.53 -0.97
CA MET A 165 -16.05 6.18 -0.44
C MET A 165 -14.61 5.77 -0.13
N GLU A 166 -13.63 6.28 -0.88
CA GLU A 166 -12.21 6.15 -0.50
C GLU A 166 -11.95 6.81 0.86
N GLY A 167 -12.49 7.99 1.12
CA GLY A 167 -12.41 8.65 2.43
C GLY A 167 -13.08 7.84 3.55
N VAL A 168 -14.19 7.15 3.27
CA VAL A 168 -14.84 6.22 4.22
C VAL A 168 -13.93 5.03 4.50
N PHE A 169 -13.38 4.41 3.46
CA PHE A 169 -12.43 3.30 3.55
C PHE A 169 -11.21 3.67 4.42
N GLN A 170 -10.59 4.82 4.17
CA GLN A 170 -9.44 5.29 4.93
C GLN A 170 -9.75 5.43 6.43
N ARG A 171 -10.92 5.97 6.78
CA ARG A 171 -11.35 6.04 8.18
C ARG A 171 -11.51 4.66 8.79
N CYS A 172 -12.12 3.72 8.06
CA CYS A 172 -12.26 2.35 8.54
C CYS A 172 -10.92 1.67 8.80
N VAL A 173 -9.93 1.84 7.91
CA VAL A 173 -8.58 1.28 8.09
C VAL A 173 -7.92 1.83 9.36
N ARG A 174 -8.02 3.16 9.61
CA ARG A 174 -7.49 3.77 10.83
C ARG A 174 -8.17 3.24 12.09
N GLU A 175 -9.50 3.08 12.07
CA GLU A 175 -10.26 2.49 13.17
C GLU A 175 -9.82 1.04 13.46
N GLU A 176 -9.55 0.25 12.44
CA GLU A 176 -9.07 -1.13 12.61
C GLU A 176 -7.66 -1.17 13.20
N ARG A 177 -6.76 -0.28 12.76
CA ARG A 177 -5.45 -0.09 13.38
C ARG A 177 -5.56 0.30 14.85
N ASP A 178 -6.42 1.26 15.17
CA ASP A 178 -6.62 1.75 16.54
C ASP A 178 -7.23 0.67 17.46
N ARG A 179 -7.87 -0.34 16.87
CA ARG A 179 -8.30 -1.57 17.56
C ARG A 179 -7.18 -2.61 17.72
N GLY A 180 -5.97 -2.32 17.24
CA GLY A 180 -4.81 -3.22 17.29
C GLY A 180 -4.79 -4.31 16.23
N ARG A 181 -5.64 -4.22 15.19
CA ARG A 181 -5.63 -5.17 14.07
C ARG A 181 -4.51 -4.88 13.10
N THR A 182 -3.96 -5.92 12.51
CA THR A 182 -2.94 -5.81 11.47
C THR A 182 -3.59 -5.67 10.10
N VAL A 183 -3.11 -4.75 9.29
CA VAL A 183 -3.60 -4.55 7.92
C VAL A 183 -2.45 -4.67 6.93
N LEU A 184 -2.56 -5.59 5.98
CA LEU A 184 -1.72 -5.63 4.78
C LEU A 184 -2.52 -5.03 3.62
N LEU A 185 -2.09 -3.86 3.14
CA LEU A 185 -2.72 -3.11 2.06
C LEU A 185 -1.86 -3.19 0.80
N SER A 186 -2.30 -3.94 -0.23
CA SER A 186 -1.64 -3.84 -1.52
C SER A 186 -2.23 -2.68 -2.32
N SER A 187 -1.36 -1.86 -2.89
CA SER A 187 -1.76 -0.76 -3.77
C SER A 187 -0.70 -0.48 -4.82
N HIS A 188 -1.10 0.15 -5.91
CA HIS A 188 -0.22 0.80 -6.87
C HIS A 188 -0.35 2.34 -6.80
N ILE A 189 -1.22 2.84 -5.90
CA ILE A 189 -1.46 4.27 -5.65
C ILE A 189 -0.65 4.70 -4.44
N LEU A 190 0.39 5.47 -4.68
CA LEU A 190 1.38 5.84 -3.66
C LEU A 190 0.81 6.80 -2.60
N SER A 191 -0.01 7.76 -3.01
CA SER A 191 -0.66 8.71 -2.10
C SER A 191 -1.62 8.03 -1.11
N GLU A 192 -2.28 6.94 -1.52
CA GLU A 192 -3.11 6.14 -0.63
C GLU A 192 -2.26 5.52 0.49
N VAL A 193 -1.13 4.93 0.13
CA VAL A 193 -0.23 4.29 1.08
C VAL A 193 0.43 5.30 2.01
N GLU A 194 0.85 6.46 1.49
CA GLU A 194 1.39 7.56 2.31
C GLU A 194 0.41 8.06 3.37
N SER A 195 -0.88 8.04 3.07
CA SER A 195 -1.92 8.52 3.99
C SER A 195 -2.35 7.52 5.06
N LEU A 196 -2.12 6.21 4.82
CA LEU A 196 -2.67 5.14 5.64
C LEU A 196 -1.64 4.27 6.35
N CYS A 197 -0.47 4.06 5.74
CA CYS A 197 0.45 3.03 6.18
C CYS A 197 1.50 3.54 7.16
N ASP A 198 1.81 2.73 8.16
CA ASP A 198 2.90 2.99 9.12
C ASP A 198 4.25 2.60 8.50
N ARG A 199 4.27 1.51 7.75
CA ARG A 199 5.44 0.97 7.05
C ARG A 199 5.05 0.50 5.66
N VAL A 200 6.04 0.38 4.79
CA VAL A 200 5.85 0.02 3.37
C VAL A 200 6.91 -0.98 2.96
N SER A 201 6.54 -1.95 2.12
CA SER A 201 7.47 -2.77 1.35
C SER A 201 7.20 -2.57 -0.14
N ILE A 202 8.23 -2.19 -0.89
CA ILE A 202 8.19 -2.04 -2.33
C ILE A 202 8.64 -3.33 -2.98
N ILE A 203 7.79 -3.90 -3.84
CA ILE A 203 8.07 -5.14 -4.55
C ILE A 203 8.24 -4.88 -6.05
N ARG A 204 9.25 -5.51 -6.64
CA ARG A 204 9.53 -5.48 -8.06
C ARG A 204 10.07 -6.83 -8.53
N ARG A 205 9.52 -7.35 -9.65
CA ARG A 205 9.94 -8.64 -10.25
C ARG A 205 10.04 -9.79 -9.24
N GLY A 206 9.09 -9.87 -8.33
CA GLY A 206 9.03 -10.91 -7.33
C GLY A 206 10.03 -10.80 -6.18
N ARG A 207 10.70 -9.64 -6.03
CA ARG A 207 11.64 -9.35 -4.94
C ARG A 207 11.21 -8.09 -4.18
N THR A 208 11.47 -8.03 -2.91
CA THR A 208 11.37 -6.79 -2.14
C THR A 208 12.63 -5.97 -2.40
N VAL A 209 12.44 -4.75 -2.89
CA VAL A 209 13.54 -3.82 -3.22
C VAL A 209 13.79 -2.83 -2.10
N GLU A 210 12.74 -2.41 -1.38
CA GLU A 210 12.83 -1.51 -0.24
C GLU A 210 11.78 -1.89 0.80
N SER A 211 12.08 -1.69 2.08
CA SER A 211 11.13 -1.87 3.18
C SER A 211 11.51 -0.99 4.35
N GLY A 212 10.53 -0.24 4.87
CA GLY A 212 10.78 0.67 6.00
C GLY A 212 9.52 1.46 6.38
N SER A 213 9.62 2.26 7.44
CA SER A 213 8.64 3.30 7.71
C SER A 213 8.70 4.39 6.65
N LEU A 214 7.62 5.14 6.48
CA LEU A 214 7.61 6.27 5.55
C LEU A 214 8.71 7.29 5.88
N ALA A 215 9.02 7.48 7.16
CA ALA A 215 10.10 8.35 7.60
C ALA A 215 11.48 7.80 7.18
N GLU A 216 11.75 6.51 7.43
CA GLU A 216 12.99 5.86 7.01
C GLU A 216 13.19 5.94 5.49
N LEU A 217 12.14 5.65 4.71
CA LEU A 217 12.20 5.70 3.25
C LEU A 217 12.41 7.12 2.72
N ARG A 218 11.82 8.13 3.36
CA ARG A 218 12.05 9.55 3.02
C ARG A 218 13.46 10.02 3.34
N HIS A 219 14.10 9.48 4.40
CA HIS A 219 15.48 9.83 4.72
C HIS A 219 16.50 9.26 3.73
N LEU A 220 16.15 8.20 3.00
CA LEU A 220 16.98 7.62 1.93
C LEU A 220 16.91 8.44 0.63
N THR A 221 16.16 9.53 0.61
CA THR A 221 15.87 10.30 -0.59
C THR A 221 16.16 11.78 -0.41
N ARG A 222 16.28 12.47 -1.55
CA ARG A 222 16.63 13.87 -1.65
C ARG A 222 15.39 14.74 -1.50
N THR A 223 15.53 15.86 -0.83
CA THR A 223 14.46 16.87 -0.73
C THR A 223 14.34 17.61 -2.06
N GLY A 224 13.14 17.62 -2.62
CA GLY A 224 12.82 18.47 -3.78
C GLY A 224 12.68 19.93 -3.36
N VAL A 225 13.33 20.83 -4.09
CA VAL A 225 13.23 22.28 -3.88
C VAL A 225 12.82 22.95 -5.20
N GLU A 226 11.72 23.69 -5.13
CA GLU A 226 11.27 24.56 -6.22
C GLU A 226 11.25 26.01 -5.71
N ALA A 227 11.88 26.92 -6.44
CA ALA A 227 11.89 28.32 -6.07
C ALA A 227 11.70 29.25 -7.28
N GLU A 228 11.03 30.37 -7.04
CA GLU A 228 11.04 31.53 -7.94
C GLU A 228 11.86 32.63 -7.30
N LEU A 229 12.87 33.11 -8.00
CA LEU A 229 13.88 34.03 -7.49
C LEU A 229 13.72 35.43 -8.11
N ALA A 230 14.34 36.43 -7.51
CA ALA A 230 14.40 37.78 -8.05
C ALA A 230 15.42 37.90 -9.18
N ALA A 231 16.49 37.11 -9.14
CA ALA A 231 17.55 37.01 -10.13
C ALA A 231 17.95 35.56 -10.39
N PRO A 232 18.52 35.22 -11.53
CA PRO A 232 19.03 33.88 -11.81
C PRO A 232 20.07 33.48 -10.76
N PRO A 233 19.98 32.27 -10.20
CA PRO A 233 20.94 31.80 -9.20
C PRO A 233 22.27 31.41 -9.86
N ASN A 234 23.37 31.60 -9.14
CA ASN A 234 24.70 31.16 -9.55
C ASN A 234 25.19 30.04 -8.64
N GLY A 235 25.94 29.08 -9.18
CA GLY A 235 26.70 28.10 -8.41
C GLY A 235 25.85 27.01 -7.69
N LEU A 236 24.55 26.91 -7.91
CA LEU A 236 23.71 25.90 -7.24
C LEU A 236 24.10 24.47 -7.60
N ALA A 237 24.50 24.22 -8.85
CA ALA A 237 24.92 22.91 -9.30
C ALA A 237 26.28 22.46 -8.74
N GLU A 238 27.06 23.38 -8.20
CA GLU A 238 28.38 23.14 -7.63
C GLU A 238 28.32 22.84 -6.13
N LEU A 239 27.16 23.05 -5.49
CA LEU A 239 26.99 22.80 -4.07
C LEU A 239 27.00 21.29 -3.78
N PRO A 240 27.74 20.84 -2.78
CA PRO A 240 27.78 19.43 -2.40
C PRO A 240 26.39 18.92 -2.00
N GLY A 241 25.98 17.76 -2.52
CA GLY A 241 24.70 17.14 -2.23
C GLY A 241 23.52 17.74 -3.02
N VAL A 242 23.77 18.59 -4.00
CA VAL A 242 22.76 19.11 -4.93
C VAL A 242 22.76 18.30 -6.22
N HIS A 243 21.58 17.96 -6.68
CA HIS A 243 21.34 17.08 -7.82
C HIS A 243 20.22 17.62 -8.71
N ASP A 244 20.19 17.19 -9.97
CA ASP A 244 19.10 17.45 -10.93
C ASP A 244 18.68 18.92 -11.05
N VAL A 245 19.67 19.82 -11.02
CA VAL A 245 19.44 21.27 -11.10
C VAL A 245 18.88 21.64 -12.47
N ARG A 246 17.70 22.23 -12.47
CA ARG A 246 17.07 22.82 -13.65
C ARG A 246 16.78 24.29 -13.37
N VAL A 247 17.34 25.16 -14.18
CA VAL A 247 17.15 26.61 -14.09
C VAL A 247 16.48 27.07 -15.37
N ASP A 248 15.34 27.73 -15.25
CA ASP A 248 14.64 28.40 -16.36
C ASP A 248 14.37 29.85 -15.94
N GLY A 249 15.30 30.70 -16.36
CA GLY A 249 15.33 32.12 -15.96
C GLY A 249 15.46 32.29 -14.45
N THR A 250 14.39 32.73 -13.78
CA THR A 250 14.33 32.90 -12.33
C THR A 250 13.71 31.72 -11.60
N ARG A 251 13.21 30.72 -12.31
CA ARG A 251 12.67 29.49 -11.72
C ARG A 251 13.74 28.43 -11.58
N VAL A 252 13.82 27.85 -10.40
CA VAL A 252 14.77 26.80 -10.05
C VAL A 252 14.01 25.59 -9.55
N ARG A 253 14.40 24.42 -10.05
CA ARG A 253 14.01 23.13 -9.50
C ARG A 253 15.28 22.31 -9.31
N LEU A 254 15.45 21.74 -8.13
CA LEU A 254 16.59 20.90 -7.80
C LEU A 254 16.22 19.83 -6.78
N GLN A 255 17.07 18.84 -6.62
CA GLN A 255 17.03 17.90 -5.51
C GLN A 255 18.27 18.11 -4.63
N VAL A 256 18.10 17.98 -3.32
CA VAL A 256 19.20 18.14 -2.37
C VAL A 256 19.15 17.05 -1.29
N ASP A 257 20.32 16.53 -0.94
CA ASP A 257 20.45 15.63 0.21
C ASP A 257 19.95 16.37 1.48
N THR A 258 19.09 15.72 2.27
CA THR A 258 18.35 16.40 3.35
C THR A 258 19.25 17.10 4.35
N ASP A 259 20.46 16.56 4.62
CA ASP A 259 21.48 17.16 5.47
C ASP A 259 22.18 18.38 4.88
N ARG A 260 22.00 18.67 3.58
CA ARG A 260 22.57 19.80 2.83
C ARG A 260 21.56 20.88 2.47
N LEU A 261 20.30 20.73 2.84
CA LEU A 261 19.24 21.68 2.52
C LEU A 261 19.55 23.11 2.98
N ASP A 262 20.18 23.29 4.14
CA ASP A 262 20.54 24.60 4.69
C ASP A 262 21.47 25.39 3.75
N ALA A 263 22.45 24.74 3.13
CA ALA A 263 23.36 25.38 2.18
C ALA A 263 22.63 25.87 0.93
N VAL A 264 21.69 25.09 0.42
CA VAL A 264 20.85 25.47 -0.73
C VAL A 264 19.95 26.63 -0.39
N LEU A 265 19.30 26.62 0.77
CA LEU A 265 18.40 27.72 1.21
C LEU A 265 19.17 29.05 1.31
N ARG A 266 20.42 29.04 1.80
CA ARG A 266 21.27 30.25 1.82
C ARG A 266 21.54 30.77 0.43
N ALA A 267 21.96 29.92 -0.50
CA ALA A 267 22.25 30.33 -1.88
C ALA A 267 21.01 30.87 -2.60
N LEU A 268 19.84 30.26 -2.39
CA LEU A 268 18.58 30.78 -2.94
C LEU A 268 18.20 32.14 -2.33
N THR A 269 18.44 32.31 -1.03
CA THR A 269 18.15 33.58 -0.34
C THR A 269 19.00 34.73 -0.88
N GLU A 270 20.26 34.48 -1.22
CA GLU A 270 21.17 35.47 -1.84
C GLU A 270 20.66 35.92 -3.20
N ALA A 271 19.99 35.06 -3.96
CA ALA A 271 19.38 35.38 -5.25
C ALA A 271 17.99 36.06 -5.12
N GLY A 272 17.46 36.18 -3.89
CA GLY A 272 16.18 36.83 -3.58
C GLY A 272 14.99 35.92 -3.85
N VAL A 273 14.55 35.19 -2.85
CA VAL A 273 13.39 34.26 -2.94
C VAL A 273 12.08 35.01 -3.03
N ARG A 274 11.28 34.77 -4.08
CA ARG A 274 9.90 35.22 -4.24
C ARG A 274 8.89 34.17 -3.82
N SER A 275 9.14 32.92 -4.20
CA SER A 275 8.40 31.77 -3.68
C SER A 275 9.35 30.60 -3.48
N LEU A 276 9.07 29.76 -2.49
CA LEU A 276 9.84 28.57 -2.17
C LEU A 276 8.90 27.46 -1.75
N THR A 277 9.04 26.31 -2.38
CA THR A 277 8.44 25.07 -1.94
C THR A 277 9.56 24.08 -1.69
N SER A 278 9.62 23.55 -0.47
CA SER A 278 10.50 22.45 -0.12
C SER A 278 9.63 21.29 0.31
N ALA A 279 9.71 20.19 -0.41
CA ALA A 279 8.94 19.00 -0.12
C ALA A 279 9.89 17.80 0.05
N PRO A 280 9.67 16.98 1.11
CA PRO A 280 10.34 15.69 1.15
C PRO A 280 9.95 14.89 -0.10
N PRO A 281 10.82 14.00 -0.58
CA PRO A 281 10.52 13.18 -1.73
C PRO A 281 9.26 12.36 -1.50
N THR A 282 8.46 12.24 -2.53
CA THR A 282 7.28 11.38 -2.53
C THR A 282 7.69 9.92 -2.72
N LEU A 283 6.87 8.98 -2.27
CA LEU A 283 7.06 7.57 -2.61
C LEU A 283 7.11 7.34 -4.14
N GLU A 284 6.49 8.24 -4.92
CA GLU A 284 6.50 8.20 -6.38
C GLU A 284 7.92 8.43 -6.94
N GLU A 285 8.67 9.38 -6.39
CA GLU A 285 10.07 9.61 -6.78
C GLU A 285 10.97 8.44 -6.39
N LEU A 286 10.76 7.83 -5.21
CA LEU A 286 11.42 6.58 -4.82
C LEU A 286 11.12 5.45 -5.79
N PHE A 287 9.86 5.31 -6.15
CA PHE A 287 9.39 4.29 -7.05
C PHE A 287 10.00 4.47 -8.45
N LEU A 288 10.01 5.70 -8.99
CA LEU A 288 10.57 6.02 -10.30
C LEU A 288 12.08 5.79 -10.38
N ARG A 289 12.84 6.10 -9.33
CA ARG A 289 14.29 5.79 -9.29
C ARG A 289 14.60 4.33 -9.53
N HIS A 290 13.87 3.43 -8.90
CA HIS A 290 14.05 2.00 -9.13
C HIS A 290 13.74 1.58 -10.58
N TYR A 291 13.09 2.46 -11.38
CA TYR A 291 12.84 2.22 -12.81
C TYR A 291 13.87 2.86 -13.73
N GLU A 292 14.40 4.03 -13.37
CA GLU A 292 15.37 4.77 -14.18
C GLU A 292 16.76 4.14 -14.17
N ASP A 293 17.20 3.59 -13.03
CA ASP A 293 18.52 2.93 -12.90
C ASP A 293 18.72 1.74 -13.87
N GLU A 294 17.65 1.14 -14.39
CA GLU A 294 17.74 0.08 -15.42
C GLU A 294 17.67 0.59 -16.85
N ALA A 295 17.11 1.76 -17.12
CA ALA A 295 17.12 2.33 -18.47
C ALA A 295 18.52 2.76 -18.88
N VAL A 296 19.37 3.07 -17.89
CA VAL A 296 20.79 3.45 -18.10
C VAL A 296 21.72 2.21 -18.16
N ALA A 297 21.27 1.06 -17.62
CA ALA A 297 22.07 -0.18 -17.58
C ALA A 297 21.85 -1.13 -18.78
N ARG A 298 21.09 -0.69 -19.80
CA ARG A 298 20.90 -1.39 -21.10
C ARG A 298 21.51 -0.58 -22.24
#